data_220351085d295aa12b3ba7340b341217
#
_entry.id   220351085d295aa12b3ba7340b341217
#
_cell.length_a   1.000
_cell.length_b   1.000
_cell.length_c   1.000
_cell.angle_alpha   90.00
_cell.angle_beta   90.00
_cell.angle_gamma   90.00
#
_symmetry.space_group_name_H-M   'P 1'
#
loop_
_entity.id
_entity.type
_entity.pdbx_description
1 polymer ?
#
loop_
_entity_poly.entity_id
_entity_poly.type
_entity_poly.pdbx_seq_one_letter_code
_entity_poly.pdbx_strand_id
1 'polypeptide(L)'
;MIQALIKGTGSYIPNQIIDNETFSSALFYESNNVPIDKNTDVVISKFSEITGIKSRRYANNNQQASDLGTLAAERAIADAEIDKETLDYIIVAHNFGDVLHNTNRVDMLPTLASRIKMNLQIHNPACVAYDLPFGCPGWVEAAIQANYFIRSGDAKRCLVIGAETLSRVVEPH
;
A
#
# COMPACT_ATOMS: atom_id res chain seq x y z
N MET A 1 -6.55 -21.60 24.27
CA MET A 1 -7.13 -20.66 23.29
C MET A 1 -6.00 -20.26 22.35
N ILE A 2 -6.15 -20.44 21.04
CA ILE A 2 -5.13 -20.07 20.04
C ILE A 2 -5.08 -18.53 19.99
N GLN A 3 -3.87 -17.96 20.01
CA GLN A 3 -3.66 -16.51 19.86
C GLN A 3 -2.77 -16.27 18.64
N ALA A 4 -3.12 -15.26 17.85
CA ALA A 4 -2.26 -14.80 16.78
C ALA A 4 -1.12 -13.93 17.35
N LEU A 5 0.07 -14.08 16.80
CA LEU A 5 1.25 -13.30 17.12
C LEU A 5 1.79 -12.66 15.85
N ILE A 6 2.31 -11.46 15.94
CA ILE A 6 3.11 -10.87 14.87
C ILE A 6 4.50 -11.52 14.96
N LYS A 7 4.87 -12.27 13.92
CA LYS A 7 6.13 -13.02 13.88
C LYS A 7 7.25 -12.24 13.22
N GLY A 8 6.92 -11.38 12.26
CA GLY A 8 7.86 -10.52 11.58
C GLY A 8 7.17 -9.34 10.92
N THR A 9 7.95 -8.31 10.62
CA THR A 9 7.50 -7.07 10.00
C THR A 9 8.42 -6.68 8.84
N GLY A 10 7.87 -5.94 7.88
CA GLY A 10 8.64 -5.43 6.75
C GLY A 10 7.99 -4.19 6.16
N SER A 11 8.80 -3.30 5.65
CA SER A 11 8.34 -2.11 4.97
C SER A 11 9.23 -1.77 3.79
N TYR A 12 8.66 -1.15 2.77
CA TYR A 12 9.41 -0.59 1.67
C TYR A 12 8.99 0.87 1.45
N ILE A 13 9.97 1.75 1.47
CA ILE A 13 9.76 3.18 1.22
C ILE A 13 10.45 3.51 -0.10
N PRO A 14 9.73 4.02 -1.12
CA PRO A 14 10.31 4.43 -2.39
C PRO A 14 11.40 5.49 -2.24
N ASN A 15 12.32 5.53 -3.21
CA ASN A 15 13.49 6.40 -3.13
C ASN A 15 13.25 7.83 -3.64
N GLN A 16 12.24 8.04 -4.49
CA GLN A 16 11.94 9.35 -5.06
C GLN A 16 11.37 10.28 -3.99
N ILE A 17 12.13 11.30 -3.64
CA ILE A 17 11.70 12.33 -2.68
C ILE A 17 10.98 13.44 -3.46
N ILE A 18 9.81 13.82 -2.99
CA ILE A 18 9.00 14.94 -3.49
C ILE A 18 8.82 15.93 -2.34
N ASP A 19 9.51 17.04 -2.42
CA ASP A 19 9.39 18.13 -1.44
C ASP A 19 8.16 18.99 -1.72
N ASN A 20 7.75 19.79 -0.73
CA ASN A 20 6.58 20.65 -0.86
C ASN A 20 6.78 21.72 -1.95
N GLU A 21 8.00 22.19 -2.18
CA GLU A 21 8.36 23.16 -3.22
C GLU A 21 8.04 22.64 -4.64
N THR A 22 8.01 21.33 -4.85
CA THR A 22 7.62 20.71 -6.13
C THR A 22 6.21 21.12 -6.54
N PHE A 23 5.36 21.50 -5.60
CA PHE A 23 3.98 21.92 -5.85
C PHE A 23 3.82 23.44 -6.03
N SER A 24 4.91 24.20 -6.15
CA SER A 24 4.86 25.68 -6.28
C SER A 24 4.12 26.15 -7.54
N SER A 25 4.08 25.32 -8.59
CA SER A 25 3.32 25.57 -9.83
C SER A 25 1.95 24.86 -9.89
N ALA A 26 1.57 24.13 -8.84
CA ALA A 26 0.30 23.42 -8.81
C ALA A 26 -0.88 24.38 -8.62
N LEU A 27 -2.02 24.03 -9.22
CA LEU A 27 -3.29 24.72 -9.00
C LEU A 27 -4.05 23.95 -7.92
N PHE A 28 -4.47 24.65 -6.88
CA PHE A 28 -5.27 24.08 -5.81
C PHE A 28 -6.73 24.47 -5.96
N TYR A 29 -7.63 23.55 -5.67
CA TYR A 29 -9.07 23.74 -5.80
C TYR A 29 -9.79 23.47 -4.49
N GLU A 30 -10.89 24.16 -4.27
CA GLU A 30 -11.85 23.85 -3.22
C GLU A 30 -12.70 22.63 -3.63
N SER A 31 -13.48 22.06 -2.69
CA SER A 31 -14.31 20.88 -2.91
C SER A 31 -15.37 21.03 -4.02
N ASN A 32 -15.68 22.26 -4.42
CA ASN A 32 -16.62 22.59 -5.51
C ASN A 32 -15.94 22.86 -6.86
N ASN A 33 -14.66 22.45 -7.01
CA ASN A 33 -13.83 22.70 -8.19
C ASN A 33 -13.61 24.19 -8.53
N VAL A 34 -13.70 25.07 -7.54
CA VAL A 34 -13.32 26.47 -7.68
C VAL A 34 -11.85 26.60 -7.31
N PRO A 35 -11.02 27.26 -8.15
CA PRO A 35 -9.62 27.52 -7.80
C PRO A 35 -9.52 28.27 -6.48
N ILE A 36 -8.57 27.87 -5.64
CA ILE A 36 -8.31 28.60 -4.39
C ILE A 36 -7.65 29.94 -4.73
N ASP A 37 -8.34 31.03 -4.39
CA ASP A 37 -7.86 32.39 -4.59
C ASP A 37 -6.83 32.78 -3.49
N LYS A 38 -5.70 32.05 -3.48
CA LYS A 38 -4.55 32.31 -2.59
C LYS A 38 -3.27 32.00 -3.34
N ASN A 39 -2.22 32.72 -2.98
CA ASN A 39 -0.88 32.39 -3.46
C ASN A 39 -0.55 30.93 -3.08
N THR A 40 -0.05 30.16 -4.04
CA THR A 40 0.32 28.75 -3.89
C THR A 40 1.29 28.53 -2.72
N ASP A 41 2.26 29.43 -2.51
CA ASP A 41 3.20 29.35 -1.40
C ASP A 41 2.51 29.43 -0.02
N VAL A 42 1.43 30.21 0.07
CA VAL A 42 0.62 30.30 1.29
C VAL A 42 -0.11 28.98 1.53
N VAL A 43 -0.64 28.35 0.48
CA VAL A 43 -1.31 27.03 0.58
C VAL A 43 -0.33 25.97 1.02
N ILE A 44 0.85 25.91 0.41
CA ILE A 44 1.92 24.94 0.73
C ILE A 44 2.41 25.13 2.17
N SER A 45 2.65 26.38 2.59
CA SER A 45 3.05 26.69 3.97
C SER A 45 2.01 26.24 5.00
N LYS A 46 0.74 26.54 4.74
CA LYS A 46 -0.38 26.10 5.57
C LYS A 46 -0.50 24.57 5.64
N PHE A 47 -0.33 23.90 4.52
CA PHE A 47 -0.34 22.45 4.47
C PHE A 47 0.78 21.87 5.35
N SER A 48 1.99 22.40 5.24
CA SER A 48 3.13 21.99 6.07
C SER A 48 2.89 22.26 7.55
N GLU A 49 2.32 23.43 7.89
CA GLU A 49 2.00 23.81 9.27
C GLU A 49 0.98 22.86 9.92
N ILE A 50 -0.09 22.52 9.18
CA ILE A 50 -1.18 21.67 9.68
C ILE A 50 -0.77 20.20 9.77
N THR A 51 -0.06 19.68 8.74
CA THR A 51 0.23 18.25 8.62
C THR A 51 1.59 17.83 9.16
N GLY A 52 2.53 18.77 9.30
CA GLY A 52 3.93 18.51 9.60
C GLY A 52 4.70 17.84 8.44
N ILE A 53 4.05 17.65 7.26
CA ILE A 53 4.65 16.99 6.11
C ILE A 53 5.51 17.98 5.35
N LYS A 54 6.81 17.71 5.26
CA LYS A 54 7.78 18.50 4.49
C LYS A 54 8.09 17.87 3.14
N SER A 55 8.12 16.54 3.09
CA SER A 55 8.36 15.76 1.88
C SER A 55 7.61 14.43 1.93
N ARG A 56 7.46 13.80 0.78
CA ARG A 56 6.87 12.46 0.63
C ARG A 56 7.68 11.61 -0.32
N ARG A 57 7.40 10.32 -0.32
CA ARG A 57 8.11 9.34 -1.17
C ARG A 57 7.16 8.82 -2.24
N TYR A 58 7.56 8.97 -3.50
CA TYR A 58 6.80 8.47 -4.65
C TYR A 58 7.45 7.23 -5.22
N ALA A 59 6.62 6.33 -5.72
CA ALA A 59 7.07 5.18 -6.49
C ALA A 59 7.74 5.64 -7.80
N ASN A 60 8.76 4.93 -8.24
CA ASN A 60 9.33 5.14 -9.55
C ASN A 60 8.30 4.84 -10.65
N ASN A 61 8.48 5.41 -11.85
CA ASN A 61 7.52 5.30 -12.94
C ASN A 61 7.18 3.85 -13.33
N ASN A 62 8.13 2.94 -13.18
CA ASN A 62 8.00 1.51 -13.50
C ASN A 62 7.59 0.64 -12.31
N GLN A 63 7.38 1.20 -11.12
CA GLN A 63 6.93 0.47 -9.94
C GLN A 63 5.43 0.65 -9.74
N GLN A 64 4.73 -0.40 -9.40
CA GLN A 64 3.31 -0.41 -9.07
C GLN A 64 3.10 -0.77 -7.58
N ALA A 65 1.86 -0.69 -7.10
CA ALA A 65 1.53 -1.03 -5.73
C ALA A 65 1.91 -2.50 -5.39
N SER A 66 1.69 -3.43 -6.34
CA SER A 66 2.10 -4.82 -6.18
C SER A 66 3.62 -5.00 -6.06
N ASP A 67 4.44 -4.19 -6.77
CA ASP A 67 5.90 -4.24 -6.64
C ASP A 67 6.35 -3.77 -5.25
N LEU A 68 5.77 -2.64 -4.77
CA LEU A 68 6.06 -2.12 -3.43
C LEU A 68 5.66 -3.12 -2.35
N GLY A 69 4.47 -3.72 -2.51
CA GLY A 69 3.96 -4.77 -1.62
C GLY A 69 4.87 -6.00 -1.59
N THR A 70 5.41 -6.42 -2.75
CA THR A 70 6.36 -7.53 -2.86
C THR A 70 7.64 -7.25 -2.07
N LEU A 71 8.24 -6.07 -2.25
CA LEU A 71 9.47 -5.69 -1.55
C LEU A 71 9.29 -5.58 -0.02
N ALA A 72 8.13 -5.13 0.43
CA ALA A 72 7.79 -5.12 1.84
C ALA A 72 7.57 -6.55 2.38
N ALA A 73 6.89 -7.40 1.61
CA ALA A 73 6.63 -8.79 1.94
C ALA A 73 7.91 -9.63 2.08
N GLU A 74 8.87 -9.47 1.17
CA GLU A 74 10.18 -10.13 1.25
C GLU A 74 10.87 -9.84 2.58
N ARG A 75 10.84 -8.57 3.02
CA ARG A 75 11.42 -8.17 4.29
C ARG A 75 10.68 -8.76 5.49
N ALA A 76 9.35 -8.78 5.45
CA ALA A 76 8.55 -9.37 6.52
C ALA A 76 8.76 -10.88 6.65
N ILE A 77 8.87 -11.59 5.53
CA ILE A 77 9.15 -13.05 5.51
C ILE A 77 10.55 -13.33 6.04
N ALA A 78 11.54 -12.51 5.66
CA ALA A 78 12.90 -12.64 6.15
C ALA A 78 13.00 -12.35 7.66
N ASP A 79 12.34 -11.28 8.15
CA ASP A 79 12.29 -10.93 9.57
C ASP A 79 11.58 -12.01 10.41
N ALA A 80 10.55 -12.64 9.84
CA ALA A 80 9.85 -13.74 10.48
C ALA A 80 10.65 -15.04 10.51
N GLU A 81 11.71 -15.16 9.72
CA GLU A 81 12.51 -16.39 9.54
C GLU A 81 11.65 -17.62 9.18
N ILE A 82 10.67 -17.42 8.26
CA ILE A 82 9.78 -18.49 7.82
C ILE A 82 10.04 -18.89 6.38
N ASP A 83 9.73 -20.14 6.05
CA ASP A 83 9.60 -20.56 4.67
C ASP A 83 8.30 -20.01 4.09
N LYS A 84 8.40 -19.24 3.00
CA LYS A 84 7.26 -18.63 2.30
C LYS A 84 6.23 -19.66 1.79
N GLU A 85 6.67 -20.89 1.51
CA GLU A 85 5.78 -21.97 1.09
C GLU A 85 4.86 -22.48 2.20
N THR A 86 5.08 -22.03 3.44
CA THR A 86 4.24 -22.37 4.60
C THR A 86 3.14 -21.34 4.88
N LEU A 87 3.02 -20.32 4.04
CA LEU A 87 1.94 -19.34 4.14
C LEU A 87 0.60 -19.96 3.72
N ASP A 88 -0.42 -19.72 4.52
CA ASP A 88 -1.81 -20.13 4.25
C ASP A 88 -2.58 -19.02 3.54
N TYR A 89 -2.35 -17.75 3.92
CA TYR A 89 -3.03 -16.59 3.35
C TYR A 89 -2.07 -15.45 3.05
N ILE A 90 -2.35 -14.75 1.94
CA ILE A 90 -1.80 -13.43 1.60
C ILE A 90 -2.98 -12.49 1.43
N ILE A 91 -3.09 -11.49 2.30
CA ILE A 91 -4.18 -10.50 2.30
C ILE A 91 -3.57 -9.14 2.02
N VAL A 92 -3.99 -8.50 0.92
CA VAL A 92 -3.48 -7.19 0.52
C VAL A 92 -4.56 -6.13 0.60
N ALA A 93 -4.37 -5.17 1.49
CA ALA A 93 -5.25 -4.01 1.61
C ALA A 93 -4.75 -2.88 0.72
N HIS A 94 -5.66 -2.30 -0.08
CA HIS A 94 -5.40 -1.19 -0.99
C HIS A 94 -6.70 -0.46 -1.35
N ASN A 95 -6.60 0.72 -1.98
CA ASN A 95 -7.77 1.44 -2.49
C ASN A 95 -8.03 1.16 -3.98
N PHE A 96 -6.98 1.16 -4.83
CA PHE A 96 -7.13 1.27 -6.28
C PHE A 96 -6.48 0.14 -7.07
N GLY A 97 -5.78 -0.78 -6.44
CA GLY A 97 -5.00 -1.78 -7.17
C GLY A 97 -3.70 -1.21 -7.75
N ASP A 98 -3.23 -1.79 -8.85
CA ASP A 98 -2.09 -1.26 -9.60
C ASP A 98 -2.56 -0.13 -10.52
N VAL A 99 -1.87 1.00 -10.46
CA VAL A 99 -2.13 2.16 -11.32
C VAL A 99 -0.89 2.44 -12.15
N LEU A 100 -1.04 2.40 -13.47
CA LEU A 100 0.05 2.72 -14.38
C LEU A 100 0.39 4.21 -14.31
N HIS A 101 1.69 4.51 -14.28
CA HIS A 101 2.17 5.89 -14.28
C HIS A 101 1.63 6.67 -15.49
N ASN A 102 1.21 7.92 -15.25
CA ASN A 102 0.60 8.82 -16.26
C ASN A 102 -0.66 8.25 -16.94
N THR A 103 -1.40 7.41 -16.27
CA THR A 103 -2.70 6.93 -16.75
C THR A 103 -3.72 6.92 -15.61
N ASN A 104 -5.01 6.99 -15.96
CA ASN A 104 -6.11 6.78 -15.02
C ASN A 104 -6.56 5.30 -15.00
N ARG A 105 -5.71 4.39 -15.50
CA ARG A 105 -6.05 2.98 -15.59
C ARG A 105 -5.71 2.28 -14.28
N VAL A 106 -6.75 1.78 -13.65
CA VAL A 106 -6.69 0.91 -12.48
C VAL A 106 -6.71 -0.53 -12.96
N ASP A 107 -5.81 -1.35 -12.44
CA ASP A 107 -5.72 -2.77 -12.73
C ASP A 107 -5.81 -3.58 -11.43
N MET A 108 -6.96 -4.22 -11.23
CA MET A 108 -7.27 -4.99 -10.03
C MET A 108 -7.26 -6.51 -10.25
N LEU A 109 -7.17 -6.99 -11.50
CA LEU A 109 -7.21 -8.41 -11.82
C LEU A 109 -6.08 -8.81 -12.78
N PRO A 110 -5.26 -9.83 -12.43
CA PRO A 110 -5.27 -10.60 -11.17
C PRO A 110 -5.10 -9.71 -9.95
N THR A 111 -5.60 -10.15 -8.79
CA THR A 111 -5.50 -9.39 -7.53
C THR A 111 -4.05 -9.02 -7.21
N LEU A 112 -3.83 -7.93 -6.49
CA LEU A 112 -2.48 -7.56 -6.02
C LEU A 112 -1.85 -8.69 -5.21
N ALA A 113 -2.63 -9.34 -4.37
CA ALA A 113 -2.19 -10.50 -3.60
C ALA A 113 -1.70 -11.65 -4.49
N SER A 114 -2.38 -11.90 -5.62
CA SER A 114 -1.95 -12.92 -6.58
C SER A 114 -0.67 -12.51 -7.31
N ARG A 115 -0.53 -11.24 -7.67
CA ARG A 115 0.71 -10.70 -8.27
C ARG A 115 1.89 -10.79 -7.30
N ILE A 116 1.68 -10.42 -6.04
CA ILE A 116 2.70 -10.52 -4.99
C ILE A 116 3.07 -11.98 -4.73
N LYS A 117 2.09 -12.89 -4.67
CA LYS A 117 2.35 -14.33 -4.57
C LYS A 117 3.23 -14.83 -5.71
N MET A 118 2.94 -14.42 -6.93
CA MET A 118 3.73 -14.76 -8.12
C MET A 118 5.14 -14.18 -8.04
N ASN A 119 5.28 -12.90 -7.71
CA ASN A 119 6.58 -12.21 -7.60
C ASN A 119 7.45 -12.83 -6.51
N LEU A 120 6.86 -13.23 -5.39
CA LEU A 120 7.53 -13.97 -4.31
C LEU A 120 7.86 -15.41 -4.70
N GLN A 121 7.40 -15.87 -5.88
CA GLN A 121 7.58 -17.26 -6.32
C GLN A 121 7.06 -18.28 -5.28
N ILE A 122 5.86 -18.06 -4.74
CA ILE A 122 5.19 -18.98 -3.84
C ILE A 122 4.40 -19.98 -4.69
N HIS A 123 4.84 -21.23 -4.68
CA HIS A 123 4.26 -22.29 -5.47
C HIS A 123 3.18 -23.09 -4.72
N ASN A 124 3.04 -22.90 -3.42
CA ASN A 124 2.00 -23.57 -2.61
C ASN A 124 0.60 -23.27 -3.18
N PRO A 125 -0.12 -24.25 -3.76
CA PRO A 125 -1.46 -24.03 -4.31
C PRO A 125 -2.52 -23.80 -3.22
N ALA A 126 -2.25 -24.22 -1.99
CA ALA A 126 -3.16 -24.04 -0.86
C ALA A 126 -3.07 -22.62 -0.25
N CYS A 127 -2.02 -21.85 -0.58
CA CYS A 127 -1.91 -20.47 -0.14
C CYS A 127 -2.92 -19.58 -0.85
N VAL A 128 -3.95 -19.15 -0.15
CA VAL A 128 -5.01 -18.28 -0.66
C VAL A 128 -4.51 -16.83 -0.74
N ALA A 129 -4.67 -16.20 -1.90
CA ALA A 129 -4.25 -14.81 -2.13
C ALA A 129 -5.44 -13.97 -2.57
N TYR A 130 -5.81 -12.96 -1.78
CA TYR A 130 -6.93 -12.07 -2.09
C TYR A 130 -6.69 -10.65 -1.62
N ASP A 131 -7.40 -9.73 -2.28
CA ASP A 131 -7.35 -8.30 -1.96
C ASP A 131 -8.50 -7.91 -1.04
N LEU A 132 -8.24 -6.89 -0.21
CA LEU A 132 -9.20 -6.19 0.61
C LEU A 132 -9.24 -4.72 0.16
N PRO A 133 -10.08 -4.36 -0.84
CA PRO A 133 -10.29 -2.96 -1.20
C PRO A 133 -10.93 -2.23 -0.01
N PHE A 134 -10.15 -1.34 0.61
CA PHE A 134 -10.54 -0.68 1.85
C PHE A 134 -9.77 0.64 1.99
N GLY A 135 -10.34 1.61 2.67
CA GLY A 135 -9.65 2.88 2.94
C GLY A 135 -8.43 2.76 3.87
N CYS A 136 -8.00 3.88 4.43
CA CYS A 136 -6.81 3.96 5.28
C CYS A 136 -6.69 2.88 6.39
N PRO A 137 -7.77 2.41 7.05
CA PRO A 137 -7.67 1.35 8.05
C PRO A 137 -7.62 -0.08 7.46
N GLY A 138 -7.52 -0.24 6.13
CA GLY A 138 -7.57 -1.55 5.48
C GLY A 138 -6.53 -2.55 5.97
N TRP A 139 -5.30 -2.11 6.27
CA TRP A 139 -4.29 -3.00 6.85
C TRP A 139 -4.71 -3.54 8.22
N VAL A 140 -5.35 -2.71 9.06
CA VAL A 140 -5.86 -3.14 10.37
C VAL A 140 -6.99 -4.15 10.20
N GLU A 141 -7.91 -3.92 9.26
CA GLU A 141 -8.99 -4.86 8.95
C GLU A 141 -8.43 -6.20 8.44
N ALA A 142 -7.45 -6.17 7.55
CA ALA A 142 -6.77 -7.38 7.08
C ALA A 142 -6.08 -8.14 8.24
N ALA A 143 -5.48 -7.44 9.20
CA ALA A 143 -4.90 -8.04 10.39
C ALA A 143 -5.96 -8.67 11.32
N ILE A 144 -7.14 -8.05 11.42
CA ILE A 144 -8.29 -8.62 12.16
C ILE A 144 -8.75 -9.92 11.50
N GLN A 145 -8.88 -9.95 10.17
CA GLN A 145 -9.27 -11.15 9.42
C GLN A 145 -8.23 -12.26 9.59
N ALA A 146 -6.94 -11.94 9.47
CA ALA A 146 -5.85 -12.89 9.70
C ALA A 146 -5.91 -13.48 11.13
N ASN A 147 -6.19 -12.65 12.14
CA ASN A 147 -6.38 -13.12 13.51
C ASN A 147 -7.58 -14.09 13.64
N TYR A 148 -8.67 -13.84 12.92
CA TYR A 148 -9.82 -14.76 12.92
C TYR A 148 -9.47 -16.09 12.27
N PHE A 149 -8.78 -16.12 11.14
CA PHE A 149 -8.33 -17.35 10.48
C PHE A 149 -7.39 -18.18 11.37
N ILE A 150 -6.46 -17.51 12.06
CA ILE A 150 -5.54 -18.20 12.99
C ILE A 150 -6.30 -18.74 14.21
N ARG A 151 -7.20 -17.95 14.79
CA ARG A 151 -7.94 -18.36 15.98
C ARG A 151 -8.96 -19.47 15.71
N SER A 152 -9.54 -19.51 14.52
CA SER A 152 -10.43 -20.62 14.10
C SER A 152 -9.69 -21.91 13.80
N GLY A 153 -8.37 -21.85 13.59
CA GLY A 153 -7.55 -22.98 13.15
C GLY A 153 -7.55 -23.18 11.65
N ASP A 154 -8.16 -22.30 10.88
CA ASP A 154 -8.18 -22.33 9.41
C ASP A 154 -6.81 -21.99 8.82
N ALA A 155 -6.03 -21.14 9.50
CA ALA A 155 -4.68 -20.78 9.12
C ALA A 155 -3.69 -20.90 10.27
N LYS A 156 -2.43 -21.10 9.93
CA LYS A 156 -1.28 -21.00 10.84
C LYS A 156 -0.44 -19.77 10.58
N ARG A 157 -0.35 -19.33 9.32
CA ARG A 157 0.50 -18.22 8.87
C ARG A 157 -0.22 -17.39 7.84
N CYS A 158 -0.41 -16.11 8.16
CA CYS A 158 -1.00 -15.12 7.27
C CYS A 158 0.02 -13.99 7.02
N LEU A 159 0.19 -13.61 5.77
CA LEU A 159 0.92 -12.42 5.36
C LEU A 159 -0.08 -11.29 5.09
N VAL A 160 0.02 -10.19 5.84
CA VAL A 160 -0.87 -9.03 5.72
C VAL A 160 -0.07 -7.85 5.18
N ILE A 161 -0.52 -7.29 4.07
CA ILE A 161 0.17 -6.22 3.35
C ILE A 161 -0.77 -5.03 3.15
N GLY A 162 -0.28 -3.82 3.40
CA GLY A 162 -0.88 -2.59 2.90
C GLY A 162 0.00 -2.02 1.79
N ALA A 163 -0.54 -1.84 0.60
CA ALA A 163 0.22 -1.34 -0.54
C ALA A 163 -0.60 -0.32 -1.33
N GLU A 164 0.02 0.80 -1.68
CA GLU A 164 -0.67 1.86 -2.41
C GLU A 164 0.29 2.77 -3.19
N THR A 165 -0.18 3.29 -4.31
CA THR A 165 0.47 4.35 -5.11
C THR A 165 -0.48 5.54 -5.30
N LEU A 166 -0.94 6.11 -4.19
CA LEU A 166 -1.98 7.15 -4.16
C LEU A 166 -1.61 8.39 -4.99
N SER A 167 -0.33 8.73 -5.08
CA SER A 167 0.17 9.83 -5.91
C SER A 167 -0.15 9.71 -7.40
N ARG A 168 -0.57 8.52 -7.87
CA ARG A 168 -0.97 8.28 -9.26
C ARG A 168 -2.46 8.48 -9.51
N VAL A 169 -3.24 8.60 -8.44
CA VAL A 169 -4.69 8.76 -8.49
C VAL A 169 -5.09 10.19 -8.18
N VAL A 170 -4.34 10.84 -7.30
CA VAL A 170 -4.52 12.27 -7.00
C VAL A 170 -3.77 13.05 -8.06
N GLU A 171 -4.48 13.66 -8.99
CA GLU A 171 -3.88 14.56 -9.97
C GLU A 171 -3.34 15.81 -9.29
N PRO A 172 -2.06 16.15 -9.48
CA PRO A 172 -1.58 17.51 -9.24
C PRO A 172 -2.09 18.38 -10.40
N HIS A 173 -3.10 19.18 -10.16
CA HIS A 173 -3.56 20.20 -11.10
C HIS A 173 -2.61 21.40 -11.13
#